data_84db3038d5858ac2eeaa73ba0beb18fa
#
_entry.id   84db3038d5858ac2eeaa73ba0beb18fa
#
_cell.length_a   1.000
_cell.length_b   1.000
_cell.length_c   1.000
_cell.angle_alpha   90.00
_cell.angle_beta   90.00
_cell.angle_gamma   90.00
#
_symmetry.space_group_name_H-M   'P 1'
#
loop_
_entity.id
_entity.type
_entity.pdbx_description
1 polymer ?
#
loop_
_entity_poly.entity_id
_entity_poly.type
_entity_poly.pdbx_seq_one_letter_code
_entity_poly.pdbx_strand_id
1 'polypeptide(L)'
;MIRKLLIANRGEIAVRIIRACREMGIEAVAVYSEADKESLHTQLADEAICIGPGPSVKSYLNMESIISAAIVSGADAIHPGFGFLSENARFAQICEQCGITFVGPPSQVIQNLGNKQIARNTMEAAGVPVIPGTTKAILDVETGAREARQIGYPVIIKAALGGGGKGMRTAFSPEDFELAFLTAQKESQIAFGDGTMYIEHFVEHPRHIEFQILADSHGNVVHLGERDCSIQRNHQKMIEESPSMAVSEELRKEMGIAAVKAANAAHYVNAGTIEFLLEKTGKFYFMEMNTRIQVEHPVTEWVTGLDLVKEQLRIASGETLHFSQEDIHIQGHAIECRINAENPWKNFRPSPGTITDLHLPGGQGIRVDTGIYSGYQIPPYYDSMLAKLIVHGNNREEAIAKMKSALGEMIIQGVDTNVDYQFEIMNDPDYQKGVFDIGFLESHQIGGVKVNEA
;
A
#
# COMPACT_ATOMS: atom_id res chain seq x y z
N MET A 1 5.32 15.03 23.86
CA MET A 1 4.08 15.34 23.07
C MET A 1 4.49 16.24 21.92
N ILE A 2 4.16 15.84 20.68
CA ILE A 2 4.43 16.60 19.46
C ILE A 2 3.58 17.88 19.47
N ARG A 3 4.19 19.03 19.24
CA ARG A 3 3.50 20.34 19.18
C ARG A 3 3.51 20.91 17.77
N LYS A 4 4.56 20.61 16.99
CA LYS A 4 4.72 21.06 15.62
C LYS A 4 5.23 19.94 14.73
N LEU A 5 4.49 19.62 13.66
CA LEU A 5 4.75 18.50 12.77
C LEU A 5 5.07 18.98 11.36
N LEU A 6 6.22 18.58 10.81
CA LEU A 6 6.49 18.74 9.39
C LEU A 6 5.93 17.53 8.62
N ILE A 7 5.21 17.77 7.54
CA ILE A 7 4.62 16.76 6.67
C ILE A 7 5.49 16.61 5.43
N ALA A 8 6.31 15.54 5.39
CA ALA A 8 7.25 15.26 4.31
C ALA A 8 6.56 14.52 3.14
N ASN A 9 5.43 15.06 2.70
CA ASN A 9 4.62 14.50 1.62
C ASN A 9 3.77 15.59 0.94
N ARG A 10 2.92 15.19 -0.02
CA ARG A 10 2.07 16.06 -0.82
C ARG A 10 0.68 15.46 -1.04
N GLY A 11 -0.16 16.19 -1.74
CA GLY A 11 -1.45 15.68 -2.23
C GLY A 11 -2.43 15.35 -1.10
N GLU A 12 -3.25 14.33 -1.31
CA GLU A 12 -4.34 13.99 -0.40
C GLU A 12 -3.84 13.56 0.98
N ILE A 13 -2.70 12.81 1.05
CA ILE A 13 -2.18 12.35 2.32
C ILE A 13 -1.64 13.50 3.17
N ALA A 14 -1.02 14.52 2.55
CA ALA A 14 -0.61 15.71 3.29
C ALA A 14 -1.82 16.46 3.84
N VAL A 15 -2.90 16.60 3.08
CA VAL A 15 -4.17 17.18 3.54
C VAL A 15 -4.77 16.35 4.69
N ARG A 16 -4.74 15.01 4.58
CA ARG A 16 -5.23 14.08 5.62
C ARG A 16 -4.48 14.27 6.94
N ILE A 17 -3.15 14.38 6.87
CA ILE A 17 -2.31 14.59 8.07
C ILE A 17 -2.55 15.98 8.66
N ILE A 18 -2.65 17.04 7.85
CA ILE A 18 -2.97 18.40 8.32
C ILE A 18 -4.28 18.42 9.09
N ARG A 19 -5.33 17.72 8.60
CA ARG A 19 -6.62 17.62 9.29
C ARG A 19 -6.47 16.96 10.68
N ALA A 20 -5.73 15.87 10.77
CA ALA A 20 -5.46 15.21 12.05
C ALA A 20 -4.68 16.14 13.01
N CYS A 21 -3.67 16.85 12.52
CA CYS A 21 -2.92 17.83 13.30
C CYS A 21 -3.83 18.91 13.90
N ARG A 22 -4.68 19.51 13.07
CA ARG A 22 -5.64 20.54 13.52
C ARG A 22 -6.57 20.05 14.62
N GLU A 23 -7.12 18.84 14.44
CA GLU A 23 -8.01 18.22 15.41
C GLU A 23 -7.31 17.84 16.74
N MET A 24 -5.99 17.63 16.70
CA MET A 24 -5.16 17.36 17.88
C MET A 24 -4.48 18.60 18.46
N GLY A 25 -4.66 19.78 17.85
CA GLY A 25 -4.01 21.02 18.30
C GLY A 25 -2.51 21.05 18.00
N ILE A 26 -2.06 20.31 16.99
CA ILE A 26 -0.66 20.25 16.52
C ILE A 26 -0.50 21.23 15.35
N GLU A 27 0.52 22.09 15.41
CA GLU A 27 0.87 23.00 14.32
C GLU A 27 1.46 22.24 13.12
N ALA A 28 0.90 22.42 11.92
CA ALA A 28 1.27 21.70 10.72
C ALA A 28 2.15 22.53 9.80
N VAL A 29 3.33 22.00 9.45
CA VAL A 29 4.24 22.57 8.45
C VAL A 29 4.20 21.69 7.19
N ALA A 30 3.70 22.24 6.08
CA ALA A 30 3.75 21.56 4.79
C ALA A 30 5.07 21.86 4.07
N VAL A 31 5.63 20.83 3.42
CA VAL A 31 6.67 21.07 2.41
C VAL A 31 6.06 20.99 1.02
N TYR A 32 6.63 21.73 0.07
CA TYR A 32 6.17 21.70 -1.30
C TYR A 32 7.30 21.94 -2.30
N SER A 33 7.19 21.33 -3.49
CA SER A 33 8.00 21.69 -4.64
C SER A 33 7.41 22.93 -5.34
N GLU A 34 8.19 23.61 -6.18
CA GLU A 34 7.68 24.73 -6.98
C GLU A 34 6.42 24.39 -7.79
N ALA A 35 6.31 23.12 -8.24
CA ALA A 35 5.15 22.64 -8.98
C ALA A 35 3.87 22.49 -8.12
N ASP A 36 4.02 22.36 -6.81
CA ASP A 36 2.92 22.21 -5.85
C ASP A 36 2.60 23.50 -5.08
N LYS A 37 3.15 24.64 -5.50
CA LYS A 37 2.97 25.93 -4.78
C LYS A 37 1.51 26.24 -4.49
N GLU A 38 0.61 25.95 -5.45
CA GLU A 38 -0.82 26.24 -5.33
C GLU A 38 -1.63 25.01 -4.84
N SER A 39 -0.95 23.93 -4.42
CA SER A 39 -1.62 22.72 -3.95
C SER A 39 -2.38 22.95 -2.64
N LEU A 40 -3.47 22.21 -2.43
CA LEU A 40 -4.37 22.42 -1.28
C LEU A 40 -3.64 22.26 0.08
N HIS A 41 -2.68 21.34 0.19
CA HIS A 41 -1.93 21.12 1.43
C HIS A 41 -1.09 22.35 1.84
N THR A 42 -0.57 23.14 0.86
CA THR A 42 0.17 24.38 1.18
C THR A 42 -0.76 25.47 1.70
N GLN A 43 -2.00 25.49 1.24
CA GLN A 43 -3.01 26.48 1.65
C GLN A 43 -3.63 26.15 3.00
N LEU A 44 -3.66 24.88 3.38
CA LEU A 44 -4.27 24.42 4.62
C LEU A 44 -3.31 24.35 5.80
N ALA A 45 -2.01 24.19 5.57
CA ALA A 45 -1.02 24.15 6.64
C ALA A 45 -0.85 25.50 7.34
N ASP A 46 -0.37 25.49 8.58
CA ASP A 46 -0.07 26.70 9.34
C ASP A 46 1.16 27.42 8.77
N GLU A 47 2.15 26.62 8.29
CA GLU A 47 3.32 27.07 7.55
C GLU A 47 3.53 26.21 6.30
N ALA A 48 4.13 26.80 5.25
CA ALA A 48 4.50 26.08 4.03
C ALA A 48 5.90 26.48 3.56
N ILE A 49 6.77 25.50 3.30
CA ILE A 49 8.18 25.71 2.95
C ILE A 49 8.47 25.04 1.60
N CYS A 50 9.00 25.83 0.63
CA CYS A 50 9.46 25.31 -0.64
C CYS A 50 10.77 24.54 -0.45
N ILE A 51 10.79 23.28 -0.92
CA ILE A 51 11.94 22.37 -0.77
C ILE A 51 12.70 22.12 -2.08
N GLY A 52 12.33 22.80 -3.17
CA GLY A 52 13.02 22.68 -4.45
C GLY A 52 12.08 22.64 -5.67
N PRO A 53 12.65 22.41 -6.88
CA PRO A 53 11.89 22.39 -8.12
C PRO A 53 10.98 21.14 -8.25
N GLY A 54 10.12 21.11 -9.29
CA GLY A 54 9.11 20.09 -9.51
C GLY A 54 9.54 18.62 -9.44
N PRO A 55 10.65 18.18 -10.06
CA PRO A 55 11.08 16.79 -10.01
C PRO A 55 11.33 16.29 -8.58
N SER A 56 10.72 15.14 -8.21
CA SER A 56 10.74 14.59 -6.85
C SER A 56 12.15 14.36 -6.30
N VAL A 57 13.11 13.96 -7.15
CA VAL A 57 14.52 13.76 -6.76
C VAL A 57 15.17 15.07 -6.25
N LYS A 58 14.68 16.21 -6.70
CA LYS A 58 15.19 17.54 -6.31
C LYS A 58 14.36 18.22 -5.21
N SER A 59 13.29 17.55 -4.73
CA SER A 59 12.35 18.08 -3.74
C SER A 59 11.96 17.03 -2.71
N TYR A 60 10.87 16.27 -2.91
CA TYR A 60 10.33 15.31 -1.93
C TYR A 60 11.25 14.11 -1.62
N LEU A 61 12.25 13.82 -2.44
CA LEU A 61 13.31 12.84 -2.19
C LEU A 61 14.64 13.46 -1.72
N ASN A 62 14.68 14.79 -1.58
CA ASN A 62 15.86 15.51 -1.08
C ASN A 62 15.80 15.58 0.45
N MET A 63 16.48 14.64 1.11
CA MET A 63 16.50 14.55 2.58
C MET A 63 17.04 15.81 3.23
N GLU A 64 18.10 16.43 2.67
CA GLU A 64 18.74 17.62 3.22
C GLU A 64 17.78 18.82 3.23
N SER A 65 17.04 19.02 2.14
CA SER A 65 16.04 20.10 2.06
C SER A 65 14.90 19.90 3.06
N ILE A 66 14.42 18.66 3.24
CA ILE A 66 13.33 18.36 4.17
C ILE A 66 13.80 18.52 5.62
N ILE A 67 14.98 18.02 5.98
CA ILE A 67 15.54 18.18 7.33
C ILE A 67 15.82 19.67 7.62
N SER A 68 16.34 20.41 6.65
CA SER A 68 16.56 21.86 6.80
C SER A 68 15.24 22.59 7.06
N ALA A 69 14.18 22.25 6.32
CA ALA A 69 12.84 22.79 6.53
C ALA A 69 12.31 22.48 7.94
N ALA A 70 12.53 21.27 8.46
CA ALA A 70 12.13 20.90 9.81
C ALA A 70 12.88 21.71 10.89
N ILE A 71 14.18 21.87 10.71
CA ILE A 71 15.01 22.67 11.65
C ILE A 71 14.59 24.12 11.64
N VAL A 72 14.43 24.72 10.46
CA VAL A 72 14.09 26.16 10.31
C VAL A 72 12.69 26.46 10.85
N SER A 73 11.72 25.57 10.62
CA SER A 73 10.37 25.72 11.16
C SER A 73 10.27 25.41 12.67
N GLY A 74 11.28 24.77 13.24
CA GLY A 74 11.25 24.29 14.62
C GLY A 74 10.29 23.10 14.84
N ALA A 75 10.09 22.27 13.82
CA ALA A 75 9.22 21.08 13.93
C ALA A 75 9.82 20.04 14.89
N ASP A 76 9.00 19.52 15.81
CA ASP A 76 9.37 18.49 16.78
C ASP A 76 9.43 17.11 16.11
N ALA A 77 8.65 16.91 15.04
CA ALA A 77 8.49 15.63 14.37
C ALA A 77 8.30 15.78 12.86
N ILE A 78 8.53 14.67 12.13
CA ILE A 78 8.28 14.56 10.70
C ILE A 78 7.35 13.38 10.45
N HIS A 79 6.23 13.61 9.73
CA HIS A 79 5.38 12.55 9.21
C HIS A 79 5.65 12.34 7.71
N PRO A 80 6.12 11.17 7.31
CA PRO A 80 6.49 10.92 5.91
C PRO A 80 5.28 10.56 5.02
N GLY A 81 4.11 10.27 5.58
CA GLY A 81 2.97 9.72 4.85
C GLY A 81 3.26 8.35 4.24
N PHE A 82 2.98 8.18 2.95
CA PHE A 82 3.34 7.01 2.15
C PHE A 82 4.09 7.44 0.87
N GLY A 83 4.84 6.50 0.26
CA GLY A 83 5.73 6.81 -0.87
C GLY A 83 6.91 7.70 -0.47
N PHE A 84 7.61 8.29 -1.44
CA PHE A 84 8.80 9.13 -1.24
C PHE A 84 9.80 8.54 -0.22
N LEU A 85 9.95 9.20 0.94
CA LEU A 85 10.93 8.83 1.97
C LEU A 85 10.33 8.00 3.13
N SER A 86 9.06 7.60 3.04
CA SER A 86 8.37 6.92 4.15
C SER A 86 8.99 5.58 4.55
N GLU A 87 9.61 4.86 3.63
CA GLU A 87 10.31 3.59 3.86
C GLU A 87 11.83 3.71 3.69
N ASN A 88 12.35 4.93 3.80
CA ASN A 88 13.78 5.18 3.69
C ASN A 88 14.47 5.16 5.07
N ALA A 89 15.17 4.06 5.37
CA ALA A 89 15.87 3.87 6.64
C ALA A 89 16.92 4.98 6.90
N ARG A 90 17.59 5.47 5.86
CA ARG A 90 18.57 6.56 6.01
C ARG A 90 17.92 7.87 6.42
N PHE A 91 16.75 8.18 5.86
CA PHE A 91 16.00 9.38 6.24
C PHE A 91 15.53 9.32 7.70
N ALA A 92 14.94 8.19 8.10
CA ALA A 92 14.55 7.98 9.51
C ALA A 92 15.77 8.11 10.45
N GLN A 93 16.91 7.52 10.09
CA GLN A 93 18.15 7.65 10.88
C GLN A 93 18.63 9.11 11.00
N ILE A 94 18.54 9.91 9.92
CA ILE A 94 18.90 11.33 9.98
C ILE A 94 17.96 12.10 10.91
N CYS A 95 16.64 11.81 10.87
CA CYS A 95 15.70 12.40 11.82
C CYS A 95 16.11 12.09 13.26
N GLU A 96 16.37 10.82 13.58
CA GLU A 96 16.83 10.37 14.91
C GLU A 96 18.11 11.13 15.36
N GLN A 97 19.10 11.24 14.46
CA GLN A 97 20.38 11.94 14.74
C GLN A 97 20.19 13.45 14.94
N CYS A 98 19.19 14.04 14.31
CA CYS A 98 18.85 15.47 14.48
C CYS A 98 17.94 15.74 15.69
N GLY A 99 17.54 14.71 16.43
CA GLY A 99 16.59 14.85 17.54
C GLY A 99 15.15 15.17 17.09
N ILE A 100 14.81 14.85 15.85
CA ILE A 100 13.47 15.02 15.28
C ILE A 100 12.75 13.67 15.31
N THR A 101 11.56 13.62 15.90
CA THR A 101 10.77 12.38 15.93
C THR A 101 10.29 12.00 14.54
N PHE A 102 10.69 10.82 14.06
CA PHE A 102 10.13 10.24 12.84
C PHE A 102 8.81 9.54 13.17
N VAL A 103 7.71 9.94 12.54
CA VAL A 103 6.39 9.30 12.74
C VAL A 103 6.33 8.02 11.91
N GLY A 104 6.76 6.94 12.51
CA GLY A 104 6.94 5.63 11.91
C GLY A 104 7.82 4.73 12.78
N PRO A 105 8.22 3.57 12.28
CA PRO A 105 9.12 2.66 13.01
C PRO A 105 10.57 3.18 13.06
N PRO A 106 11.38 2.66 13.98
CA PRO A 106 12.81 2.96 14.04
C PRO A 106 13.55 2.64 12.72
N SER A 107 14.59 3.41 12.41
CA SER A 107 15.37 3.28 11.17
C SER A 107 15.91 1.86 10.93
N GLN A 108 16.34 1.17 11.99
CA GLN A 108 16.82 -0.22 11.90
C GLN A 108 15.72 -1.21 11.50
N VAL A 109 14.48 -0.98 11.94
CA VAL A 109 13.32 -1.81 11.59
C VAL A 109 12.98 -1.64 10.10
N ILE A 110 12.99 -0.39 9.61
CA ILE A 110 12.81 -0.11 8.17
C ILE A 110 13.88 -0.81 7.35
N GLN A 111 15.15 -0.72 7.77
CA GLN A 111 16.27 -1.35 7.07
C GLN A 111 16.13 -2.87 7.00
N ASN A 112 15.79 -3.51 8.12
CA ASN A 112 15.67 -4.96 8.21
C ASN A 112 14.51 -5.48 7.36
N LEU A 113 13.35 -4.85 7.46
CA LEU A 113 12.14 -5.25 6.72
C LEU A 113 12.21 -4.89 5.23
N GLY A 114 12.96 -3.85 4.86
CA GLY A 114 13.25 -3.53 3.46
C GLY A 114 14.14 -4.55 2.76
N ASN A 115 14.85 -5.40 3.51
CA ASN A 115 15.61 -6.52 2.97
C ASN A 115 14.74 -7.79 2.95
N LYS A 116 14.30 -8.20 1.76
CA LYS A 116 13.38 -9.35 1.58
C LYS A 116 13.88 -10.64 2.23
N GLN A 117 15.20 -10.91 2.20
CA GLN A 117 15.75 -12.12 2.80
C GLN A 117 15.73 -12.05 4.33
N ILE A 118 16.12 -10.91 4.90
CA ILE A 118 16.07 -10.70 6.35
C ILE A 118 14.62 -10.76 6.84
N ALA A 119 13.71 -10.08 6.17
CA ALA A 119 12.29 -10.11 6.50
C ALA A 119 11.75 -11.55 6.47
N ARG A 120 11.97 -12.30 5.38
CA ARG A 120 11.56 -13.70 5.26
C ARG A 120 12.10 -14.57 6.41
N ASN A 121 13.41 -14.50 6.67
CA ASN A 121 14.04 -15.29 7.73
C ASN A 121 13.47 -14.94 9.12
N THR A 122 13.21 -13.66 9.37
CA THR A 122 12.59 -13.19 10.63
C THR A 122 11.19 -13.78 10.79
N MET A 123 10.38 -13.75 9.72
CA MET A 123 9.02 -14.28 9.74
C MET A 123 9.00 -15.80 9.91
N GLU A 124 9.85 -16.52 9.19
CA GLU A 124 9.98 -17.97 9.31
C GLU A 124 10.39 -18.41 10.72
N ALA A 125 11.38 -17.71 11.30
CA ALA A 125 11.83 -17.96 12.67
C ALA A 125 10.73 -17.68 13.73
N ALA A 126 9.83 -16.74 13.45
CA ALA A 126 8.67 -16.42 14.28
C ALA A 126 7.49 -17.40 14.07
N GLY A 127 7.59 -18.33 13.15
CA GLY A 127 6.52 -19.26 12.81
C GLY A 127 5.35 -18.60 12.06
N VAL A 128 5.62 -17.51 11.33
CA VAL A 128 4.69 -16.91 10.37
C VAL A 128 4.80 -17.69 9.06
N PRO A 129 3.68 -18.12 8.45
CA PRO A 129 3.73 -18.84 7.19
C PRO A 129 4.41 -18.01 6.10
N VAL A 130 5.46 -18.54 5.49
CA VAL A 130 6.14 -17.94 4.34
C VAL A 130 5.97 -18.84 3.11
N ILE A 131 6.05 -18.28 1.91
CA ILE A 131 5.94 -19.08 0.68
C ILE A 131 7.05 -20.14 0.70
N PRO A 132 6.71 -21.46 0.62
CA PRO A 132 7.70 -22.51 0.58
C PRO A 132 8.68 -22.30 -0.58
N GLY A 133 9.97 -22.42 -0.32
CA GLY A 133 10.98 -22.17 -1.36
C GLY A 133 12.38 -22.49 -0.93
N THR A 134 13.32 -22.40 -1.88
CA THR A 134 14.73 -22.68 -1.64
C THR A 134 15.38 -21.55 -0.84
N THR A 135 16.16 -21.92 0.16
CA THR A 135 16.99 -20.96 0.94
C THR A 135 18.37 -20.78 0.33
N LYS A 136 18.79 -21.71 -0.54
CA LYS A 136 20.09 -21.70 -1.22
C LYS A 136 19.90 -21.46 -2.70
N ALA A 137 20.90 -20.82 -3.28
CA ALA A 137 21.00 -20.61 -4.70
C ALA A 137 21.10 -21.94 -5.47
N ILE A 138 20.37 -22.04 -6.56
CA ILE A 138 20.33 -23.20 -7.46
C ILE A 138 21.09 -22.83 -8.74
N LEU A 139 22.07 -23.65 -9.10
CA LEU A 139 22.91 -23.41 -10.27
C LEU A 139 22.67 -24.43 -11.39
N ASP A 140 22.06 -25.57 -11.08
CA ASP A 140 21.83 -26.64 -12.04
C ASP A 140 20.40 -27.18 -11.98
N VAL A 141 19.95 -27.73 -13.09
CA VAL A 141 18.58 -28.19 -13.28
C VAL A 141 18.23 -29.41 -12.44
N GLU A 142 19.19 -30.31 -12.17
CA GLU A 142 18.95 -31.55 -11.41
C GLU A 142 18.67 -31.24 -9.93
N THR A 143 19.48 -30.35 -9.35
CA THR A 143 19.26 -29.83 -7.99
C THR A 143 17.93 -29.09 -7.93
N GLY A 144 17.65 -28.23 -8.92
CA GLY A 144 16.39 -27.51 -9.01
C GLY A 144 15.15 -28.42 -9.08
N ALA A 145 15.20 -29.45 -9.89
CA ALA A 145 14.09 -30.41 -10.02
C ALA A 145 13.83 -31.20 -8.73
N ARG A 146 14.90 -31.52 -7.98
CA ARG A 146 14.75 -32.18 -6.68
C ARG A 146 14.09 -31.25 -5.66
N GLU A 147 14.53 -30.02 -5.55
CA GLU A 147 13.96 -29.01 -4.66
C GLU A 147 12.49 -28.71 -5.02
N ALA A 148 12.18 -28.54 -6.32
CA ALA A 148 10.84 -28.31 -6.80
C ALA A 148 9.86 -29.43 -6.42
N ARG A 149 10.32 -30.70 -6.46
CA ARG A 149 9.51 -31.85 -6.00
C ARG A 149 9.24 -31.81 -4.49
N GLN A 150 10.18 -31.31 -3.70
CA GLN A 150 10.01 -31.17 -2.25
C GLN A 150 9.09 -30.00 -1.89
N ILE A 151 9.18 -28.89 -2.62
CA ILE A 151 8.31 -27.72 -2.46
C ILE A 151 6.86 -28.07 -2.86
N GLY A 152 6.69 -28.89 -3.93
CA GLY A 152 5.40 -29.21 -4.52
C GLY A 152 5.03 -28.25 -5.67
N TYR A 153 4.61 -28.85 -6.78
CA TYR A 153 4.13 -28.08 -7.94
C TYR A 153 2.74 -27.48 -7.71
N PRO A 154 2.44 -26.32 -8.34
CA PRO A 154 3.27 -25.56 -9.25
C PRO A 154 4.37 -24.78 -8.53
N VAL A 155 5.50 -24.55 -9.22
CA VAL A 155 6.62 -23.76 -8.71
C VAL A 155 6.96 -22.60 -9.67
N ILE A 156 7.48 -21.51 -9.10
CA ILE A 156 8.06 -20.41 -9.85
C ILE A 156 9.58 -20.42 -9.67
N ILE A 157 10.28 -20.34 -10.78
CA ILE A 157 11.74 -20.24 -10.85
C ILE A 157 12.05 -18.76 -11.03
N LYS A 158 12.92 -18.21 -10.18
CA LYS A 158 13.25 -16.77 -10.17
C LYS A 158 14.74 -16.56 -10.22
N ALA A 159 15.21 -15.59 -11.00
CA ALA A 159 16.59 -15.14 -10.98
C ALA A 159 16.96 -14.52 -9.62
N ALA A 160 18.18 -14.79 -9.14
CA ALA A 160 18.72 -14.17 -7.92
C ALA A 160 18.87 -12.65 -8.06
N LEU A 161 19.37 -12.22 -9.22
CA LEU A 161 19.42 -10.83 -9.64
C LEU A 161 18.32 -10.62 -10.67
N GLY A 162 17.23 -9.95 -10.34
CA GLY A 162 16.12 -9.78 -11.28
C GLY A 162 15.09 -8.77 -10.81
N GLY A 163 14.40 -8.19 -11.79
CA GLY A 163 13.29 -7.27 -11.61
C GLY A 163 12.45 -7.17 -12.90
N GLY A 164 11.21 -6.71 -12.79
CA GLY A 164 10.33 -6.50 -13.93
C GLY A 164 9.93 -7.78 -14.70
N GLY A 165 9.87 -8.94 -14.03
CA GLY A 165 9.40 -10.20 -14.63
C GLY A 165 10.43 -10.95 -15.48
N LYS A 166 11.63 -10.42 -15.72
CA LYS A 166 12.69 -11.09 -16.47
C LYS A 166 13.39 -12.14 -15.62
N GLY A 167 13.69 -13.31 -16.23
CA GLY A 167 14.32 -14.45 -15.51
C GLY A 167 13.36 -15.14 -14.53
N MET A 168 12.04 -15.07 -14.80
CA MET A 168 11.02 -15.80 -14.04
C MET A 168 10.23 -16.72 -14.96
N ARG A 169 10.03 -17.98 -14.55
CA ARG A 169 9.19 -18.95 -15.25
C ARG A 169 8.46 -19.83 -14.27
N THR A 170 7.22 -20.12 -14.57
CA THR A 170 6.40 -21.08 -13.81
C THR A 170 6.51 -22.46 -14.42
N ALA A 171 6.62 -23.48 -13.58
CA ALA A 171 6.50 -24.89 -13.97
C ALA A 171 5.31 -25.49 -13.21
N PHE A 172 4.35 -26.03 -13.96
CA PHE A 172 3.13 -26.61 -13.38
C PHE A 172 3.29 -28.10 -13.05
N SER A 173 4.28 -28.74 -13.64
CA SER A 173 4.55 -30.16 -13.49
C SER A 173 6.06 -30.46 -13.55
N PRO A 174 6.50 -31.66 -13.11
CA PRO A 174 7.90 -32.09 -13.28
C PRO A 174 8.36 -32.09 -14.73
N GLU A 175 7.45 -32.34 -15.68
CA GLU A 175 7.75 -32.39 -17.12
C GLU A 175 8.08 -31.00 -17.68
N ASP A 176 7.43 -29.94 -17.13
CA ASP A 176 7.65 -28.54 -17.57
C ASP A 176 8.92 -27.93 -16.97
N PHE A 177 9.41 -28.51 -15.85
CA PHE A 177 10.41 -27.86 -15.00
C PHE A 177 11.73 -27.59 -15.72
N GLU A 178 12.28 -28.59 -16.44
CA GLU A 178 13.58 -28.47 -17.10
C GLU A 178 13.61 -27.32 -18.09
N LEU A 179 12.59 -27.25 -18.96
CA LEU A 179 12.49 -26.19 -19.97
C LEU A 179 12.32 -24.82 -19.32
N ALA A 180 11.47 -24.72 -18.31
CA ALA A 180 11.22 -23.48 -17.56
C ALA A 180 12.51 -22.99 -16.86
N PHE A 181 13.25 -23.90 -16.20
CA PHE A 181 14.49 -23.58 -15.51
C PHE A 181 15.58 -23.09 -16.46
N LEU A 182 15.86 -23.82 -17.54
CA LEU A 182 16.89 -23.45 -18.50
C LEU A 182 16.55 -22.14 -19.22
N THR A 183 15.28 -21.90 -19.51
CA THR A 183 14.82 -20.65 -20.12
C THR A 183 15.03 -19.46 -19.17
N ALA A 184 14.58 -19.57 -17.93
CA ALA A 184 14.75 -18.52 -16.91
C ALA A 184 16.24 -18.24 -16.64
N GLN A 185 17.05 -19.29 -16.52
CA GLN A 185 18.49 -19.19 -16.28
C GLN A 185 19.23 -18.49 -17.43
N LYS A 186 18.90 -18.83 -18.68
CA LYS A 186 19.48 -18.19 -19.87
C LYS A 186 19.10 -16.72 -19.98
N GLU A 187 17.84 -16.40 -19.72
CA GLU A 187 17.38 -15.00 -19.68
C GLU A 187 18.10 -14.19 -18.60
N SER A 188 18.25 -14.77 -17.41
CA SER A 188 18.98 -14.14 -16.29
C SER A 188 20.44 -13.90 -16.65
N GLN A 189 21.11 -14.90 -17.21
CA GLN A 189 22.50 -14.79 -17.63
C GLN A 189 22.71 -13.69 -18.69
N ILE A 190 21.77 -13.55 -19.62
CA ILE A 190 21.86 -12.52 -20.68
C ILE A 190 21.55 -11.12 -20.09
N ALA A 191 20.52 -11.00 -19.27
CA ALA A 191 20.02 -9.71 -18.79
C ALA A 191 20.86 -9.14 -17.62
N PHE A 192 21.38 -10.01 -16.73
CA PHE A 192 21.99 -9.62 -15.46
C PHE A 192 23.43 -10.15 -15.29
N GLY A 193 23.91 -10.99 -16.20
CA GLY A 193 25.25 -11.60 -16.09
C GLY A 193 25.35 -12.73 -15.06
N ASP A 194 24.24 -13.15 -14.45
CA ASP A 194 24.16 -14.16 -13.41
C ASP A 194 23.03 -15.16 -13.71
N GLY A 195 23.36 -16.45 -13.71
CA GLY A 195 22.41 -17.55 -13.92
C GLY A 195 21.98 -18.25 -12.63
N THR A 196 22.14 -17.61 -11.49
CA THR A 196 21.72 -18.12 -10.18
C THR A 196 20.21 -18.04 -10.03
N MET A 197 19.58 -19.16 -9.67
CA MET A 197 18.13 -19.28 -9.56
C MET A 197 17.68 -19.58 -8.13
N TYR A 198 16.44 -19.21 -7.81
CA TYR A 198 15.67 -19.64 -6.65
C TYR A 198 14.36 -20.26 -7.12
N ILE A 199 13.81 -21.16 -6.34
CA ILE A 199 12.53 -21.84 -6.64
C ILE A 199 11.61 -21.63 -5.46
N GLU A 200 10.38 -21.21 -5.75
CA GLU A 200 9.33 -21.00 -4.74
C GLU A 200 8.04 -21.69 -5.21
N HIS A 201 7.19 -22.03 -4.25
CA HIS A 201 5.82 -22.44 -4.56
C HIS A 201 5.11 -21.31 -5.33
N PHE A 202 4.45 -21.66 -6.44
CA PHE A 202 3.66 -20.70 -7.21
C PHE A 202 2.24 -20.67 -6.67
N VAL A 203 1.89 -19.55 -6.05
CA VAL A 203 0.54 -19.33 -5.52
C VAL A 203 -0.38 -18.95 -6.68
N GLU A 204 -1.29 -19.86 -7.05
CA GLU A 204 -2.18 -19.65 -8.20
C GLU A 204 -3.39 -18.82 -7.80
N HIS A 205 -3.66 -17.76 -8.57
CA HIS A 205 -4.83 -16.91 -8.41
C HIS A 205 -5.14 -16.53 -6.95
N PRO A 206 -4.14 -15.99 -6.21
CA PRO A 206 -4.33 -15.68 -4.80
C PRO A 206 -5.18 -14.42 -4.63
N ARG A 207 -5.72 -14.27 -3.41
CA ARG A 207 -6.14 -12.97 -2.91
C ARG A 207 -4.96 -12.25 -2.27
N HIS A 208 -4.93 -10.94 -2.45
CA HIS A 208 -4.03 -10.07 -1.71
C HIS A 208 -4.75 -9.57 -0.46
N ILE A 209 -4.45 -10.19 0.66
CA ILE A 209 -5.04 -9.86 1.97
C ILE A 209 -3.96 -9.22 2.84
N GLU A 210 -4.30 -8.14 3.49
CA GLU A 210 -3.36 -7.44 4.35
C GLU A 210 -3.97 -7.08 5.70
N PHE A 211 -3.14 -7.09 6.75
CA PHE A 211 -3.56 -6.78 8.11
C PHE A 211 -2.94 -5.47 8.59
N GLN A 212 -3.79 -4.53 8.99
CA GLN A 212 -3.34 -3.30 9.62
C GLN A 212 -2.82 -3.57 11.02
N ILE A 213 -1.58 -3.15 11.30
CA ILE A 213 -0.94 -3.22 12.61
C ILE A 213 -0.87 -1.83 13.22
N LEU A 214 -1.08 -1.77 14.53
CA LEU A 214 -0.64 -0.68 15.40
C LEU A 214 0.20 -1.27 16.53
N ALA A 215 1.37 -0.67 16.74
CA ALA A 215 2.30 -1.07 17.81
C ALA A 215 2.86 0.16 18.52
N ASP A 216 2.84 0.17 19.85
CA ASP A 216 3.47 1.24 20.63
C ASP A 216 4.91 0.91 21.02
N SER A 217 5.62 1.89 21.59
CA SER A 217 6.99 1.71 22.07
C SER A 217 7.08 0.94 23.40
N HIS A 218 5.95 0.53 23.97
CA HIS A 218 5.85 -0.17 25.26
C HIS A 218 5.63 -1.68 25.10
N GLY A 219 5.54 -2.17 23.83
CA GLY A 219 5.40 -3.58 23.50
C GLY A 219 3.96 -4.04 23.27
N ASN A 220 2.99 -3.12 23.26
CA ASN A 220 1.63 -3.47 22.88
C ASN A 220 1.50 -3.50 21.35
N VAL A 221 0.97 -4.59 20.81
CA VAL A 221 0.76 -4.79 19.38
C VAL A 221 -0.63 -5.33 19.16
N VAL A 222 -1.39 -4.68 18.27
CA VAL A 222 -2.74 -5.11 17.87
C VAL A 222 -2.86 -5.12 16.34
N HIS A 223 -3.76 -5.95 15.82
CA HIS A 223 -4.22 -5.85 14.45
C HIS A 223 -5.64 -5.26 14.40
N LEU A 224 -5.93 -4.50 13.35
CA LEU A 224 -7.22 -3.83 13.15
C LEU A 224 -8.09 -4.53 12.09
N GLY A 225 -7.89 -5.82 11.90
CA GLY A 225 -8.54 -6.58 10.85
C GLY A 225 -7.83 -6.46 9.50
N GLU A 226 -8.45 -7.09 8.50
CA GLU A 226 -7.90 -7.19 7.16
C GLU A 226 -8.53 -6.23 6.18
N ARG A 227 -7.78 -5.97 5.11
CA ARG A 227 -8.22 -5.40 3.84
C ARG A 227 -8.02 -6.41 2.72
N ASP A 228 -8.92 -6.43 1.76
CA ASP A 228 -8.77 -7.15 0.49
C ASP A 228 -8.34 -6.16 -0.59
N CYS A 229 -7.16 -6.34 -1.12
CA CYS A 229 -6.53 -5.48 -2.11
C CYS A 229 -6.32 -6.21 -3.45
N SER A 230 -7.14 -7.21 -3.74
CA SER A 230 -6.98 -8.08 -4.90
C SER A 230 -7.31 -7.40 -6.23
N ILE A 231 -8.15 -6.36 -6.23
CA ILE A 231 -8.45 -5.61 -7.46
C ILE A 231 -7.29 -4.65 -7.76
N GLN A 232 -6.41 -5.09 -8.65
CA GLN A 232 -5.18 -4.37 -8.98
C GLN A 232 -4.85 -4.50 -10.47
N ARG A 233 -4.11 -3.52 -10.97
CA ARG A 233 -3.56 -3.50 -12.33
C ARG A 233 -2.05 -3.32 -12.25
N ASN A 234 -1.28 -4.19 -12.92
CA ASN A 234 0.19 -4.16 -12.88
C ASN A 234 0.73 -4.05 -11.43
N HIS A 235 0.16 -4.82 -10.50
CA HIS A 235 0.47 -4.80 -9.07
C HIS A 235 0.18 -3.45 -8.36
N GLN A 236 -0.59 -2.56 -8.98
CA GLN A 236 -1.10 -1.34 -8.36
C GLN A 236 -2.55 -1.54 -7.96
N LYS A 237 -2.81 -1.42 -6.67
CA LYS A 237 -4.16 -1.53 -6.08
C LYS A 237 -5.08 -0.45 -6.67
N MET A 238 -6.31 -0.79 -7.00
CA MET A 238 -7.31 0.11 -7.58
C MET A 238 -8.57 0.20 -6.76
N ILE A 239 -8.99 -0.93 -6.17
CA ILE A 239 -10.13 -1.02 -5.26
C ILE A 239 -9.70 -1.85 -4.07
N GLU A 240 -10.00 -1.34 -2.89
CA GLU A 240 -9.74 -1.99 -1.62
C GLU A 240 -11.02 -2.08 -0.81
N GLU A 241 -11.21 -3.19 -0.09
CA GLU A 241 -12.37 -3.36 0.78
C GLU A 241 -11.99 -3.95 2.14
N SER A 242 -12.78 -3.65 3.14
CA SER A 242 -12.68 -4.23 4.49
C SER A 242 -14.09 -4.47 5.06
N PRO A 243 -14.34 -5.66 5.66
CA PRO A 243 -13.50 -6.86 5.65
C PRO A 243 -13.53 -7.62 4.32
N SER A 244 -12.63 -8.60 4.13
CA SER A 244 -12.61 -9.45 2.94
C SER A 244 -13.72 -10.51 2.97
N MET A 245 -14.39 -10.70 1.84
CA MET A 245 -15.35 -11.80 1.65
C MET A 245 -14.69 -13.19 1.62
N ALA A 246 -13.38 -13.27 1.38
CA ALA A 246 -12.66 -14.54 1.33
C ALA A 246 -12.15 -15.00 2.71
N VAL A 247 -12.28 -14.17 3.74
CA VAL A 247 -11.73 -14.42 5.07
C VAL A 247 -12.86 -14.68 6.06
N SER A 248 -12.99 -15.97 6.53
CA SER A 248 -13.90 -16.31 7.61
C SER A 248 -13.42 -15.77 8.95
N GLU A 249 -14.28 -15.79 9.98
CA GLU A 249 -13.87 -15.33 11.32
C GLU A 249 -12.72 -16.16 11.91
N GLU A 250 -12.69 -17.47 11.65
CA GLU A 250 -11.63 -18.36 12.10
C GLU A 250 -10.32 -18.01 11.39
N LEU A 251 -10.37 -17.86 10.06
CA LEU A 251 -9.21 -17.49 9.25
C LEU A 251 -8.69 -16.09 9.62
N ARG A 252 -9.59 -15.14 9.88
CA ARG A 252 -9.22 -13.78 10.37
C ARG A 252 -8.44 -13.85 11.67
N LYS A 253 -8.86 -14.68 12.61
CA LYS A 253 -8.14 -14.89 13.88
C LYS A 253 -6.76 -15.49 13.63
N GLU A 254 -6.66 -16.52 12.78
CA GLU A 254 -5.40 -17.16 12.46
C GLU A 254 -4.42 -16.21 11.78
N MET A 255 -4.85 -15.49 10.74
CA MET A 255 -4.04 -14.51 10.03
C MET A 255 -3.68 -13.32 10.92
N GLY A 256 -4.61 -12.85 11.75
CA GLY A 256 -4.38 -11.78 12.73
C GLY A 256 -3.30 -12.15 13.75
N ILE A 257 -3.34 -13.37 14.28
CA ILE A 257 -2.28 -13.90 15.17
C ILE A 257 -0.92 -13.94 14.43
N ALA A 258 -0.91 -14.38 13.18
CA ALA A 258 0.30 -14.38 12.36
C ALA A 258 0.84 -12.96 12.13
N ALA A 259 -0.04 -11.99 11.86
CA ALA A 259 0.33 -10.58 11.66
C ALA A 259 0.91 -9.96 12.94
N VAL A 260 0.31 -10.20 14.11
CA VAL A 260 0.84 -9.75 15.40
C VAL A 260 2.18 -10.40 15.72
N LYS A 261 2.35 -11.70 15.45
CA LYS A 261 3.65 -12.39 15.60
C LYS A 261 4.73 -11.76 14.69
N ALA A 262 4.38 -11.45 13.44
CA ALA A 262 5.29 -10.81 12.50
C ALA A 262 5.76 -9.43 13.02
N ALA A 263 4.83 -8.60 13.49
CA ALA A 263 5.15 -7.27 14.02
C ALA A 263 6.02 -7.35 15.29
N ASN A 264 5.71 -8.28 16.21
CA ASN A 264 6.52 -8.51 17.41
C ASN A 264 7.94 -8.98 17.06
N ALA A 265 8.09 -9.93 16.14
CA ALA A 265 9.40 -10.44 15.71
C ALA A 265 10.27 -9.37 15.04
N ALA A 266 9.63 -8.41 14.38
CA ALA A 266 10.28 -7.25 13.78
C ALA A 266 10.57 -6.12 14.77
N HIS A 267 10.13 -6.21 16.03
CA HIS A 267 10.14 -5.11 17.01
C HIS A 267 9.49 -3.83 16.44
N TYR A 268 8.36 -4.02 15.77
CA TYR A 268 7.68 -2.94 15.06
C TYR A 268 7.09 -1.91 16.01
N VAL A 269 7.12 -0.65 15.60
CA VAL A 269 6.49 0.48 16.30
C VAL A 269 5.76 1.34 15.28
N ASN A 270 4.64 1.91 15.64
CA ASN A 270 3.75 2.76 14.87
C ASN A 270 2.80 1.95 13.96
N ALA A 271 2.17 2.60 12.97
CA ALA A 271 1.29 1.95 12.02
C ALA A 271 2.10 1.23 10.93
N GLY A 272 1.72 0.00 10.64
CA GLY A 272 2.30 -0.80 9.56
C GLY A 272 1.30 -1.82 9.04
N THR A 273 1.64 -2.50 7.98
CA THR A 273 0.76 -3.48 7.35
C THR A 273 1.51 -4.74 6.98
N ILE A 274 0.94 -5.89 7.37
CA ILE A 274 1.44 -7.21 6.98
C ILE A 274 0.63 -7.69 5.78
N GLU A 275 1.28 -7.91 4.66
CA GLU A 275 0.65 -8.39 3.43
C GLU A 275 0.81 -9.90 3.29
N PHE A 276 -0.29 -10.57 2.91
CA PHE A 276 -0.36 -12.01 2.68
C PHE A 276 -0.94 -12.33 1.31
N LEU A 277 -0.48 -13.42 0.72
CA LEU A 277 -1.17 -14.10 -0.37
C LEU A 277 -2.05 -15.20 0.23
N LEU A 278 -3.35 -15.15 -0.07
CA LEU A 278 -4.33 -16.12 0.40
C LEU A 278 -4.80 -17.00 -0.76
N GLU A 279 -4.61 -18.31 -0.66
CA GLU A 279 -5.12 -19.30 -1.60
C GLU A 279 -6.61 -19.60 -1.37
N LYS A 280 -7.27 -20.13 -2.40
CA LYS A 280 -8.65 -20.64 -2.32
C LYS A 280 -8.80 -21.77 -1.30
N THR A 281 -7.72 -22.43 -0.95
CA THR A 281 -7.67 -23.51 0.07
C THR A 281 -7.72 -22.99 1.51
N GLY A 282 -7.61 -21.69 1.71
CA GLY A 282 -7.44 -21.06 3.02
C GLY A 282 -6.00 -20.98 3.51
N LYS A 283 -5.03 -21.53 2.79
CA LYS A 283 -3.61 -21.34 3.10
C LYS A 283 -3.20 -19.92 2.77
N PHE A 284 -2.40 -19.34 3.63
CA PHE A 284 -1.88 -17.99 3.42
C PHE A 284 -0.37 -17.92 3.68
N TYR A 285 0.28 -16.97 3.02
CA TYR A 285 1.74 -16.81 3.08
C TYR A 285 2.09 -15.34 3.19
N PHE A 286 3.02 -15.03 4.09
CA PHE A 286 3.62 -13.70 4.21
C PHE A 286 4.28 -13.29 2.89
N MET A 287 3.96 -12.10 2.43
CA MET A 287 4.54 -11.49 1.24
C MET A 287 5.56 -10.42 1.63
N GLU A 288 5.11 -9.40 2.35
CA GLU A 288 5.96 -8.30 2.83
C GLU A 288 5.31 -7.54 3.99
N MET A 289 6.09 -6.67 4.63
CA MET A 289 5.58 -5.72 5.60
C MET A 289 5.86 -4.30 5.13
N ASN A 290 4.81 -3.51 4.97
CA ASN A 290 4.93 -2.08 4.70
C ASN A 290 5.13 -1.32 6.00
N THR A 291 6.25 -0.60 6.09
CA THR A 291 6.70 0.08 7.32
C THR A 291 6.18 1.52 7.42
N ARG A 292 4.94 1.73 7.01
CA ARG A 292 4.27 3.03 6.90
C ARG A 292 2.75 2.86 6.93
N ILE A 293 2.04 3.98 6.99
CA ILE A 293 0.62 4.01 6.65
C ILE A 293 0.42 3.72 5.16
N GLN A 294 -0.66 3.04 4.79
CA GLN A 294 -0.99 2.76 3.40
C GLN A 294 -2.06 3.70 2.86
N VAL A 295 -2.20 3.76 1.52
CA VAL A 295 -3.21 4.58 0.82
C VAL A 295 -4.60 4.21 1.33
N GLU A 296 -4.88 2.92 1.42
CA GLU A 296 -6.15 2.26 1.75
C GLU A 296 -6.49 2.19 3.25
N HIS A 297 -5.74 2.92 4.11
CA HIS A 297 -6.07 3.00 5.53
C HIS A 297 -7.51 3.45 5.84
N PRO A 298 -8.17 4.27 5.01
CA PRO A 298 -9.53 4.74 5.31
C PRO A 298 -10.57 3.64 5.41
N VAL A 299 -10.46 2.52 4.70
CA VAL A 299 -11.44 1.43 4.84
C VAL A 299 -11.34 0.77 6.23
N THR A 300 -10.13 0.65 6.78
CA THR A 300 -9.93 0.18 8.17
C THR A 300 -10.48 1.19 9.17
N GLU A 301 -10.23 2.48 8.98
CA GLU A 301 -10.78 3.54 9.85
C GLU A 301 -12.30 3.48 9.91
N TRP A 302 -12.96 3.27 8.77
CA TRP A 302 -14.41 3.20 8.71
C TRP A 302 -15.00 1.99 9.46
N VAL A 303 -14.40 0.82 9.31
CA VAL A 303 -14.95 -0.40 9.94
C VAL A 303 -14.58 -0.55 11.41
N THR A 304 -13.53 0.14 11.89
CA THR A 304 -13.08 0.07 13.29
C THR A 304 -13.44 1.31 14.12
N GLY A 305 -13.73 2.44 13.46
CA GLY A 305 -13.97 3.71 14.14
C GLY A 305 -12.69 4.40 14.66
N LEU A 306 -11.50 3.89 14.34
CA LEU A 306 -10.22 4.45 14.77
C LEU A 306 -9.65 5.41 13.72
N ASP A 307 -9.04 6.51 14.14
CA ASP A 307 -8.28 7.44 13.29
C ASP A 307 -6.80 7.06 13.29
N LEU A 308 -6.35 6.35 12.25
CA LEU A 308 -4.99 5.80 12.19
C LEU A 308 -3.90 6.87 12.19
N VAL A 309 -4.14 8.03 11.59
CA VAL A 309 -3.16 9.13 11.59
C VAL A 309 -3.02 9.72 12.99
N LYS A 310 -4.13 9.87 13.72
CA LYS A 310 -4.06 10.31 15.12
C LYS A 310 -3.36 9.29 16.01
N GLU A 311 -3.62 8.00 15.80
CA GLU A 311 -2.90 6.95 16.54
C GLU A 311 -1.40 6.97 16.24
N GLN A 312 -0.99 7.17 14.98
CA GLN A 312 0.42 7.35 14.64
C GLN A 312 1.06 8.50 15.41
N LEU A 313 0.38 9.64 15.53
CA LEU A 313 0.88 10.82 16.25
C LEU A 313 0.93 10.61 17.76
N ARG A 314 -0.04 9.91 18.35
CA ARG A 314 -0.04 9.52 19.77
C ARG A 314 1.13 8.58 20.09
N ILE A 315 1.29 7.52 19.30
CA ILE A 315 2.39 6.57 19.47
C ILE A 315 3.74 7.29 19.32
N ALA A 316 3.90 8.14 18.31
CA ALA A 316 5.12 8.92 18.10
C ALA A 316 5.38 9.94 19.22
N SER A 317 4.34 10.36 19.95
CA SER A 317 4.45 11.17 21.18
C SER A 317 4.83 10.35 22.42
N GLY A 318 4.99 9.02 22.29
CA GLY A 318 5.34 8.11 23.39
C GLY A 318 4.15 7.61 24.21
N GLU A 319 2.91 7.81 23.73
CA GLU A 319 1.71 7.29 24.38
C GLU A 319 1.58 5.77 24.19
N THR A 320 1.01 5.08 25.17
CA THR A 320 0.60 3.68 25.04
C THR A 320 -0.71 3.59 24.28
N LEU A 321 -0.93 2.48 23.57
CA LEU A 321 -2.24 2.16 23.01
C LEU A 321 -3.29 2.16 24.14
N HIS A 322 -4.38 2.89 23.92
CA HIS A 322 -5.46 3.03 24.92
C HIS A 322 -6.58 1.98 24.74
N PHE A 323 -6.36 1.01 23.88
CA PHE A 323 -7.23 -0.13 23.60
C PHE A 323 -6.40 -1.41 23.44
N SER A 324 -7.03 -2.55 23.67
CA SER A 324 -6.48 -3.89 23.47
C SER A 324 -7.05 -4.54 22.23
N GLN A 325 -6.58 -5.74 21.88
CA GLN A 325 -7.13 -6.50 20.74
C GLN A 325 -8.62 -6.82 20.90
N GLU A 326 -9.09 -6.99 22.14
CA GLU A 326 -10.48 -7.34 22.44
C GLU A 326 -11.44 -6.15 22.22
N ASP A 327 -10.92 -4.93 22.20
CA ASP A 327 -11.71 -3.72 21.95
C ASP A 327 -11.91 -3.44 20.44
N ILE A 328 -11.21 -4.18 19.59
CA ILE A 328 -11.29 -3.99 18.14
C ILE A 328 -12.46 -4.78 17.57
N HIS A 329 -13.45 -4.06 17.06
CA HIS A 329 -14.63 -4.63 16.44
C HIS A 329 -14.81 -4.11 15.01
N ILE A 330 -14.93 -5.03 14.07
CA ILE A 330 -15.22 -4.68 12.66
C ILE A 330 -16.74 -4.51 12.52
N GLN A 331 -17.16 -3.33 12.07
CA GLN A 331 -18.57 -2.99 11.89
C GLN A 331 -18.85 -2.57 10.45
N GLY A 332 -19.84 -3.21 9.83
CA GLY A 332 -20.24 -2.92 8.46
C GLY A 332 -19.21 -3.37 7.43
N HIS A 333 -19.19 -2.66 6.30
CA HIS A 333 -18.28 -2.92 5.19
C HIS A 333 -17.88 -1.61 4.52
N ALA A 334 -16.60 -1.42 4.27
CA ALA A 334 -16.07 -0.25 3.59
C ALA A 334 -15.41 -0.62 2.26
N ILE A 335 -15.56 0.21 1.25
CA ILE A 335 -14.90 0.08 -0.04
C ILE A 335 -14.22 1.41 -0.37
N GLU A 336 -12.99 1.36 -0.86
CA GLU A 336 -12.26 2.49 -1.39
C GLU A 336 -12.03 2.29 -2.89
N CYS A 337 -12.24 3.32 -3.70
CA CYS A 337 -11.82 3.41 -5.09
C CYS A 337 -10.77 4.50 -5.24
N ARG A 338 -9.61 4.17 -5.82
CA ARG A 338 -8.59 5.17 -6.17
C ARG A 338 -8.99 5.87 -7.45
N ILE A 339 -9.16 7.18 -7.38
CA ILE A 339 -9.53 8.03 -8.52
C ILE A 339 -8.26 8.65 -9.08
N ASN A 340 -7.90 8.22 -10.29
CA ASN A 340 -6.66 8.61 -10.96
C ASN A 340 -6.95 9.45 -12.22
N ALA A 341 -6.07 10.41 -12.50
CA ALA A 341 -6.05 11.15 -13.78
C ALA A 341 -5.45 10.28 -14.89
N GLU A 342 -6.17 9.28 -15.31
CA GLU A 342 -5.77 8.28 -16.31
C GLU A 342 -6.94 7.94 -17.23
N ASN A 343 -6.65 7.61 -18.49
CA ASN A 343 -7.67 7.15 -19.43
C ASN A 343 -7.62 5.61 -19.57
N PRO A 344 -8.54 4.87 -18.93
CA PRO A 344 -8.58 3.41 -19.00
C PRO A 344 -8.74 2.87 -20.42
N TRP A 345 -9.47 3.60 -21.26
CA TRP A 345 -9.76 3.24 -22.66
C TRP A 345 -8.55 3.45 -23.60
N LYS A 346 -7.48 4.11 -23.09
CA LYS A 346 -6.21 4.33 -23.77
C LYS A 346 -5.05 3.73 -22.96
N ASN A 347 -5.23 2.51 -22.51
CA ASN A 347 -4.25 1.75 -21.71
C ASN A 347 -3.77 2.52 -20.47
N PHE A 348 -4.69 3.16 -19.74
CA PHE A 348 -4.43 3.94 -18.52
C PHE A 348 -3.35 5.03 -18.70
N ARG A 349 -3.34 5.63 -19.89
CA ARG A 349 -2.44 6.74 -20.17
C ARG A 349 -2.72 7.88 -19.19
N PRO A 350 -1.69 8.44 -18.49
CA PRO A 350 -1.83 9.61 -17.63
C PRO A 350 -2.41 10.81 -18.37
N SER A 351 -3.29 11.54 -17.69
CA SER A 351 -3.98 12.72 -18.20
C SER A 351 -3.69 13.94 -17.32
N PRO A 352 -2.47 14.52 -17.36
CA PRO A 352 -2.19 15.77 -16.67
C PRO A 352 -2.98 16.91 -17.33
N GLY A 353 -3.36 17.92 -16.54
CA GLY A 353 -4.13 19.05 -17.05
C GLY A 353 -4.71 19.89 -15.93
N THR A 354 -5.60 20.80 -16.27
CA THR A 354 -6.30 21.64 -15.30
C THR A 354 -7.72 21.11 -15.08
N ILE A 355 -8.11 20.91 -13.83
CA ILE A 355 -9.46 20.56 -13.44
C ILE A 355 -10.33 21.81 -13.62
N THR A 356 -11.22 21.78 -14.61
CA THR A 356 -12.07 22.95 -14.93
C THR A 356 -13.35 22.97 -14.09
N ASP A 357 -13.89 21.78 -13.78
CA ASP A 357 -15.07 21.63 -12.94
C ASP A 357 -14.93 20.41 -12.03
N LEU A 358 -15.36 20.56 -10.79
CA LEU A 358 -15.25 19.52 -9.76
C LEU A 358 -16.53 19.49 -8.91
N HIS A 359 -17.19 18.33 -8.90
CA HIS A 359 -18.20 18.00 -7.90
C HIS A 359 -17.82 16.72 -7.18
N LEU A 360 -17.75 16.78 -5.86
CA LEU A 360 -17.44 15.64 -5.00
C LEU A 360 -18.74 15.08 -4.42
N PRO A 361 -18.94 13.76 -4.45
CA PRO A 361 -20.12 13.13 -3.89
C PRO A 361 -20.18 13.30 -2.37
N GLY A 362 -21.40 13.28 -1.84
CA GLY A 362 -21.65 13.43 -0.41
C GLY A 362 -22.76 12.50 0.08
N GLY A 363 -23.03 12.56 1.38
CA GLY A 363 -24.07 11.77 2.02
C GLY A 363 -23.55 10.88 3.15
N GLN A 364 -24.48 10.15 3.79
CA GLN A 364 -24.14 9.30 4.91
C GLN A 364 -23.26 8.12 4.48
N GLY A 365 -22.08 7.98 5.11
CA GLY A 365 -21.13 6.91 4.83
C GLY A 365 -20.36 7.13 3.53
N ILE A 366 -20.22 8.38 3.06
CA ILE A 366 -19.37 8.76 1.93
C ILE A 366 -18.26 9.68 2.44
N ARG A 367 -17.01 9.36 2.08
CA ARG A 367 -15.81 10.16 2.38
C ARG A 367 -14.98 10.31 1.12
N VAL A 368 -14.46 11.51 0.90
CA VAL A 368 -13.50 11.78 -0.18
C VAL A 368 -12.23 12.36 0.42
N ASP A 369 -11.13 11.63 0.32
CA ASP A 369 -9.81 12.14 0.67
C ASP A 369 -9.14 12.65 -0.61
N THR A 370 -8.90 13.95 -0.68
CA THR A 370 -8.38 14.59 -1.90
C THR A 370 -7.61 15.86 -1.59
N GLY A 371 -6.72 16.21 -2.53
CA GLY A 371 -6.01 17.50 -2.55
C GLY A 371 -6.35 18.37 -3.75
N ILE A 372 -7.37 17.97 -4.56
CA ILE A 372 -7.76 18.72 -5.76
C ILE A 372 -8.92 19.71 -5.48
N TYR A 373 -9.05 20.70 -6.36
CA TYR A 373 -10.13 21.70 -6.37
C TYR A 373 -10.32 22.24 -7.79
N SER A 374 -11.43 22.94 -8.05
CA SER A 374 -11.68 23.57 -9.37
C SER A 374 -10.60 24.59 -9.66
N GLY A 375 -9.95 24.50 -10.82
CA GLY A 375 -8.78 25.30 -11.21
C GLY A 375 -7.44 24.67 -10.84
N TYR A 376 -7.40 23.56 -10.12
CA TYR A 376 -6.16 22.87 -9.79
C TYR A 376 -5.46 22.33 -11.06
N GLN A 377 -4.17 22.62 -11.19
CA GLN A 377 -3.34 22.09 -12.25
C GLN A 377 -2.58 20.86 -11.75
N ILE A 378 -2.86 19.69 -12.35
CA ILE A 378 -2.20 18.43 -12.03
C ILE A 378 -0.77 18.47 -12.56
N PRO A 379 0.26 18.42 -11.67
CA PRO A 379 1.65 18.45 -12.11
C PRO A 379 2.05 17.11 -12.74
N PRO A 380 2.84 17.13 -13.83
CA PRO A 380 3.24 15.91 -14.54
C PRO A 380 4.39 15.14 -13.89
N TYR A 381 4.80 15.50 -12.69
CA TYR A 381 5.98 14.96 -12.00
C TYR A 381 5.69 13.84 -11.02
N TYR A 382 4.42 13.63 -10.67
CA TYR A 382 4.00 12.76 -9.56
C TYR A 382 2.95 11.75 -10.02
N ASP A 383 2.56 10.88 -9.10
CA ASP A 383 1.50 9.91 -9.32
C ASP A 383 0.19 10.57 -9.79
N SER A 384 -0.60 9.83 -10.57
CA SER A 384 -1.86 10.29 -11.17
C SER A 384 -3.03 10.34 -10.19
N MET A 385 -2.88 9.88 -8.96
CA MET A 385 -3.98 9.80 -7.99
C MET A 385 -4.48 11.18 -7.58
N LEU A 386 -5.78 11.43 -7.82
CA LEU A 386 -6.47 12.68 -7.53
C LEU A 386 -7.22 12.63 -6.20
N ALA A 387 -7.84 11.49 -5.94
CA ALA A 387 -8.70 11.30 -4.77
C ALA A 387 -8.82 9.82 -4.41
N LYS A 388 -9.21 9.58 -3.17
CA LYS A 388 -9.77 8.31 -2.71
C LYS A 388 -11.24 8.54 -2.43
N LEU A 389 -12.11 7.77 -3.08
CA LEU A 389 -13.53 7.74 -2.78
C LEU A 389 -13.79 6.53 -1.89
N ILE A 390 -14.24 6.77 -0.68
CA ILE A 390 -14.47 5.74 0.31
C ILE A 390 -15.95 5.75 0.70
N VAL A 391 -16.55 4.57 0.79
CA VAL A 391 -17.93 4.40 1.25
C VAL A 391 -17.99 3.39 2.40
N HIS A 392 -19.00 3.53 3.25
CA HIS A 392 -19.28 2.58 4.33
C HIS A 392 -20.77 2.24 4.35
N GLY A 393 -21.09 0.96 4.40
CA GLY A 393 -22.43 0.42 4.53
C GLY A 393 -22.55 -0.58 5.68
N ASN A 394 -23.76 -0.97 6.04
CA ASN A 394 -23.99 -2.01 7.06
C ASN A 394 -23.51 -3.40 6.59
N ASN A 395 -23.40 -3.59 5.29
CA ASN A 395 -22.91 -4.80 4.64
C ASN A 395 -22.34 -4.44 3.27
N ARG A 396 -21.73 -5.42 2.60
CA ARG A 396 -21.05 -5.25 1.31
C ARG A 396 -22.00 -4.79 0.19
N GLU A 397 -23.22 -5.32 0.14
CA GLU A 397 -24.21 -4.96 -0.88
C GLU A 397 -24.59 -3.46 -0.77
N GLU A 398 -24.79 -2.97 0.44
CA GLU A 398 -25.04 -1.56 0.70
C GLU A 398 -23.82 -0.69 0.35
N ALA A 399 -22.61 -1.15 0.68
CA ALA A 399 -21.38 -0.43 0.32
C ALA A 399 -21.20 -0.35 -1.20
N ILE A 400 -21.44 -1.43 -1.96
CA ILE A 400 -21.41 -1.42 -3.42
C ILE A 400 -22.48 -0.46 -4.00
N ALA A 401 -23.69 -0.48 -3.47
CA ALA A 401 -24.76 0.41 -3.92
C ALA A 401 -24.39 1.89 -3.68
N LYS A 402 -23.79 2.20 -2.51
CA LYS A 402 -23.29 3.55 -2.20
C LYS A 402 -22.13 3.95 -3.11
N MET A 403 -21.19 3.04 -3.38
CA MET A 403 -20.07 3.33 -4.27
C MET A 403 -20.55 3.64 -5.69
N LYS A 404 -21.51 2.88 -6.23
CA LYS A 404 -22.13 3.18 -7.52
C LYS A 404 -22.77 4.56 -7.54
N SER A 405 -23.54 4.89 -6.50
CA SER A 405 -24.18 6.21 -6.39
C SER A 405 -23.13 7.32 -6.35
N ALA A 406 -22.09 7.15 -5.53
CA ALA A 406 -21.03 8.15 -5.35
C ALA A 406 -20.18 8.34 -6.62
N LEU A 407 -19.83 7.24 -7.32
CA LEU A 407 -19.13 7.32 -8.60
C LEU A 407 -19.97 8.00 -9.68
N GLY A 408 -21.28 7.70 -9.73
CA GLY A 408 -22.22 8.34 -10.66
C GLY A 408 -22.48 9.83 -10.39
N GLU A 409 -22.26 10.28 -9.14
CA GLU A 409 -22.37 11.69 -8.74
C GLU A 409 -21.06 12.47 -8.95
N MET A 410 -19.90 11.79 -8.96
CA MET A 410 -18.59 12.43 -9.05
C MET A 410 -18.35 13.06 -10.42
N ILE A 411 -18.05 14.36 -10.46
CA ILE A 411 -17.71 15.08 -11.68
C ILE A 411 -16.28 15.63 -11.55
N ILE A 412 -15.41 15.25 -12.50
CA ILE A 412 -14.06 15.79 -12.64
C ILE A 412 -13.88 16.11 -14.12
N GLN A 413 -13.90 17.39 -14.51
CA GLN A 413 -13.75 17.81 -15.90
C GLN A 413 -12.39 18.46 -16.16
N GLY A 414 -11.98 18.48 -17.42
CA GLY A 414 -10.72 19.04 -17.89
C GLY A 414 -9.59 18.01 -18.04
N VAL A 415 -9.76 16.81 -17.46
CA VAL A 415 -8.82 15.67 -17.57
C VAL A 415 -9.60 14.36 -17.71
N ASP A 416 -8.96 13.34 -18.29
CA ASP A 416 -9.50 11.99 -18.28
C ASP A 416 -9.30 11.38 -16.89
N THR A 417 -10.26 10.59 -16.41
CA THR A 417 -10.17 9.86 -15.13
C THR A 417 -10.62 8.41 -15.27
N ASN A 418 -10.34 7.60 -14.27
CA ASN A 418 -10.80 6.21 -14.21
C ASN A 418 -12.16 6.04 -13.50
N VAL A 419 -12.93 7.09 -13.24
CA VAL A 419 -14.22 7.05 -12.52
C VAL A 419 -15.20 6.09 -13.19
N ASP A 420 -15.41 6.19 -14.51
CA ASP A 420 -16.32 5.32 -15.24
C ASP A 420 -15.87 3.85 -15.22
N TYR A 421 -14.56 3.62 -15.27
CA TYR A 421 -13.99 2.27 -15.17
C TYR A 421 -14.24 1.64 -13.79
N GLN A 422 -14.11 2.41 -12.72
CA GLN A 422 -14.46 1.98 -11.37
C GLN A 422 -15.95 1.66 -11.25
N PHE A 423 -16.81 2.48 -11.88
CA PHE A 423 -18.25 2.24 -11.93
C PHE A 423 -18.60 0.92 -12.65
N GLU A 424 -17.92 0.62 -13.75
CA GLU A 424 -18.11 -0.65 -14.47
C GLU A 424 -17.66 -1.86 -13.63
N ILE A 425 -16.56 -1.76 -12.88
CA ILE A 425 -16.14 -2.83 -11.94
C ILE A 425 -17.22 -3.05 -10.87
N MET A 426 -17.80 -2.00 -10.32
CA MET A 426 -18.88 -2.13 -9.32
C MET A 426 -20.15 -2.79 -9.91
N ASN A 427 -20.33 -2.76 -11.23
CA ASN A 427 -21.44 -3.43 -11.94
C ASN A 427 -21.10 -4.86 -12.36
N ASP A 428 -19.85 -5.27 -12.30
CA ASP A 428 -19.43 -6.62 -12.68
C ASP A 428 -20.06 -7.68 -11.76
N PRO A 429 -20.73 -8.72 -12.32
CA PRO A 429 -21.40 -9.73 -11.51
C PRO A 429 -20.48 -10.56 -10.62
N ASP A 430 -19.23 -10.81 -11.05
CA ASP A 430 -18.28 -11.60 -10.29
C ASP A 430 -17.67 -10.77 -9.17
N TYR A 431 -17.38 -9.48 -9.42
CA TYR A 431 -17.02 -8.54 -8.36
C TYR A 431 -18.13 -8.45 -7.29
N GLN A 432 -19.39 -8.30 -7.68
CA GLN A 432 -20.51 -8.21 -6.74
C GLN A 432 -20.67 -9.48 -5.89
N LYS A 433 -20.42 -10.66 -6.48
CA LYS A 433 -20.45 -11.94 -5.76
C LYS A 433 -19.20 -12.18 -4.90
N GLY A 434 -18.19 -11.32 -4.97
CA GLY A 434 -16.91 -11.54 -4.30
C GLY A 434 -16.05 -12.62 -4.94
N VAL A 435 -16.26 -12.93 -6.23
CA VAL A 435 -15.49 -13.93 -6.99
C VAL A 435 -14.41 -13.19 -7.80
N PHE A 436 -13.29 -12.90 -7.17
CA PHE A 436 -12.16 -12.24 -7.81
C PHE A 436 -10.83 -12.64 -7.14
N ASP A 437 -9.73 -12.41 -7.79
CA ASP A 437 -8.36 -12.59 -7.32
C ASP A 437 -7.47 -11.51 -7.94
N ILE A 438 -6.13 -11.58 -7.74
CA ILE A 438 -5.20 -10.57 -8.27
C ILE A 438 -5.18 -10.47 -9.80
N GLY A 439 -5.65 -11.50 -10.52
CA GLY A 439 -5.77 -11.55 -11.98
C GLY A 439 -7.13 -11.09 -12.51
N PHE A 440 -8.02 -10.55 -11.66
CA PHE A 440 -9.39 -10.20 -12.04
C PHE A 440 -9.44 -9.24 -13.24
N LEU A 441 -8.70 -8.14 -13.22
CA LEU A 441 -8.73 -7.15 -14.30
C LEU A 441 -8.10 -7.65 -15.62
N GLU A 442 -7.24 -8.66 -15.55
CA GLU A 442 -6.62 -9.28 -16.75
C GLU A 442 -7.58 -10.28 -17.41
N SER A 443 -8.37 -10.98 -16.60
CA SER A 443 -9.33 -12.00 -17.06
C SER A 443 -10.68 -11.44 -17.47
N HIS A 444 -11.08 -10.28 -16.92
CA HIS A 444 -12.38 -9.65 -17.19
C HIS A 444 -12.30 -8.51 -18.20
N GLN A 445 -13.33 -8.40 -19.01
CA GLN A 445 -13.52 -7.30 -19.94
C GLN A 445 -14.39 -6.23 -19.27
N ILE A 446 -13.78 -5.25 -18.67
CA ILE A 446 -14.49 -4.17 -17.96
C ILE A 446 -14.88 -3.07 -18.95
N GLY A 447 -16.18 -2.73 -19.04
CA GLY A 447 -16.70 -1.69 -19.91
C GLY A 447 -16.31 -1.86 -21.38
N GLY A 448 -16.12 -3.11 -21.86
CA GLY A 448 -15.72 -3.41 -23.23
C GLY A 448 -14.21 -3.39 -23.48
N VAL A 449 -13.38 -3.12 -22.46
CA VAL A 449 -11.90 -3.12 -22.57
C VAL A 449 -11.30 -4.28 -21.77
N LYS A 450 -10.38 -5.01 -22.41
CA LYS A 450 -9.44 -5.91 -21.73
C LYS A 450 -8.17 -5.12 -21.39
N VAL A 451 -7.72 -5.23 -20.15
CA VAL A 451 -6.38 -4.80 -19.78
C VAL A 451 -5.40 -5.81 -20.38
N ASN A 452 -4.65 -5.39 -21.38
CA ASN A 452 -3.61 -6.25 -21.94
C ASN A 452 -2.43 -6.28 -20.98
N GLU A 453 -1.87 -7.48 -20.77
CA GLU A 453 -0.54 -7.63 -20.18
C GLU A 453 0.47 -6.79 -20.98
N ALA A 454 1.25 -5.96 -20.27
CA ALA A 454 2.32 -5.16 -20.88
C ALA A 454 3.63 -5.97 -20.97
#